data_393d350b054193f762caed4e4c08e235
#
_entry.id   393d350b054193f762caed4e4c08e235
#
_cell.length_a   1.000
_cell.length_b   1.000
_cell.length_c   1.000
_cell.angle_alpha   90.00
_cell.angle_beta   90.00
_cell.angle_gamma   90.00
#
_symmetry.space_group_name_H-M   'P 1'
#
loop_
_entity.id
_entity.type
_entity.pdbx_description
1 polymer ?
#
loop_
_entity_poly.entity_id
_entity_poly.type
_entity_poly.pdbx_seq_one_letter_code
_entity_poly.pdbx_strand_id
1 'polypeptide(L)'
;MKLLKWGFIGCGEVTEKKSGPAFNEIEGSKVIAVMSRNEKKARSYAERHKISKWYTDAQELIDDPDVNAIYIATPPSSHATYAIMAMRAGKPVYVEKPLAANYDDCVRINRVSEQTGIPCFVAYYRRYLPYFKRVKAKLLVR
;
A
#
# COMPACT_ATOMS: atom_id res chain seq x y z
N MET A 1 11.62 12.97 12.10
CA MET A 1 10.44 12.33 11.45
C MET A 1 10.50 10.83 11.74
N LYS A 2 9.38 10.18 12.07
CA LYS A 2 9.39 8.74 12.36
C LYS A 2 9.58 7.97 11.03
N LEU A 3 10.51 7.02 10.97
CA LEU A 3 10.76 6.20 9.79
C LEU A 3 9.52 5.39 9.41
N LEU A 4 9.05 5.50 8.16
CA LEU A 4 8.03 4.64 7.59
C LEU A 4 8.67 3.31 7.17
N LYS A 5 8.24 2.25 7.84
CA LYS A 5 8.67 0.87 7.60
C LYS A 5 7.55 0.11 6.92
N TRP A 6 7.64 -0.03 5.62
CA TRP A 6 6.58 -0.61 4.80
C TRP A 6 6.59 -2.12 4.77
N GLY A 7 5.40 -2.70 4.90
CA GLY A 7 5.10 -4.07 4.49
C GLY A 7 4.33 -4.06 3.16
N PHE A 8 4.84 -4.75 2.16
CA PHE A 8 4.20 -4.87 0.85
C PHE A 8 3.35 -6.13 0.78
N ILE A 9 2.06 -6.00 0.52
CA ILE A 9 1.16 -7.11 0.19
C ILE A 9 1.03 -7.16 -1.33
N GLY A 10 1.71 -8.14 -1.94
CA GLY A 10 1.81 -8.32 -3.38
C GLY A 10 3.21 -8.05 -3.93
N CYS A 11 3.80 -9.08 -4.56
CA CYS A 11 5.10 -9.06 -5.22
C CYS A 11 4.91 -9.09 -6.75
N GLY A 12 4.12 -8.15 -7.28
CA GLY A 12 3.79 -8.07 -8.69
C GLY A 12 4.68 -7.11 -9.49
N GLU A 13 4.37 -6.96 -10.78
CA GLU A 13 5.12 -6.06 -11.68
C GLU A 13 5.08 -4.59 -11.22
N VAL A 14 3.98 -4.18 -10.58
CA VAL A 14 3.83 -2.81 -10.07
C VAL A 14 4.86 -2.53 -8.98
N THR A 15 5.03 -3.44 -8.02
CA THR A 15 6.03 -3.31 -6.95
C THR A 15 7.45 -3.54 -7.46
N GLU A 16 7.62 -4.33 -8.52
CA GLU A 16 8.92 -4.62 -9.11
C GLU A 16 9.52 -3.42 -9.86
N LYS A 17 8.72 -2.82 -10.76
CA LYS A 17 9.25 -1.88 -11.76
C LYS A 17 8.72 -0.46 -11.66
N LYS A 18 7.60 -0.25 -10.96
CA LYS A 18 6.91 1.05 -10.95
C LYS A 18 7.02 1.74 -9.60
N SER A 19 6.16 1.38 -8.67
CA SER A 19 6.07 2.07 -7.37
C SER A 19 7.10 1.58 -6.34
N GLY A 20 7.46 0.29 -6.36
CA GLY A 20 8.33 -0.30 -5.34
C GLY A 20 9.65 0.43 -5.11
N PRO A 21 10.46 0.72 -6.14
CA PRO A 21 11.73 1.41 -5.96
C PRO A 21 11.60 2.76 -5.24
N ALA A 22 10.58 3.55 -5.58
CA ALA A 22 10.35 4.88 -5.02
C ALA A 22 10.20 4.88 -3.48
N PHE A 23 9.69 3.81 -2.89
CA PHE A 23 9.54 3.70 -1.43
C PHE A 23 10.87 3.68 -0.68
N ASN A 24 11.95 3.24 -1.33
CA ASN A 24 13.29 3.22 -0.75
C ASN A 24 14.14 4.45 -1.14
N GLU A 25 13.71 5.23 -2.14
CA GLU A 25 14.39 6.44 -2.59
C GLU A 25 13.99 7.67 -1.78
N ILE A 26 12.83 7.61 -1.09
CA ILE A 26 12.32 8.71 -0.27
C ILE A 26 12.97 8.67 1.12
N GLU A 27 13.55 9.78 1.55
CA GLU A 27 14.10 9.92 2.89
C GLU A 27 13.02 9.63 3.96
N GLY A 28 13.37 8.84 4.96
CA GLY A 28 12.44 8.42 6.02
C GLY A 28 11.46 7.32 5.62
N SER A 29 11.70 6.62 4.51
CA SER A 29 10.86 5.52 4.01
C SER A 29 11.70 4.31 3.64
N LYS A 30 11.25 3.10 4.04
CA LYS A 30 11.96 1.85 3.74
C LYS A 30 10.98 0.68 3.64
N VAL A 31 11.15 -0.17 2.64
CA VAL A 31 10.46 -1.46 2.54
C VAL A 31 11.24 -2.49 3.36
N ILE A 32 10.59 -3.09 4.35
CA ILE A 32 11.24 -4.04 5.28
C ILE A 32 10.66 -5.45 5.21
N ALA A 33 9.46 -5.60 4.68
CA ALA A 33 8.76 -6.86 4.58
C ALA A 33 7.94 -6.94 3.30
N VAL A 34 7.82 -8.14 2.73
CA VAL A 34 6.97 -8.41 1.56
C VAL A 34 6.16 -9.69 1.74
N MET A 35 4.99 -9.73 1.11
CA MET A 35 4.12 -10.90 1.15
C MET A 35 3.65 -11.30 -0.24
N SER A 36 3.69 -12.59 -0.51
CA SER A 36 2.99 -13.22 -1.63
C SER A 36 2.52 -14.61 -1.22
N ARG A 37 1.29 -14.99 -1.57
CA ARG A 37 0.76 -16.36 -1.36
C ARG A 37 1.61 -17.45 -2.02
N ASN A 38 2.44 -17.09 -2.98
CA ASN A 38 3.45 -17.99 -3.56
C ASN A 38 4.78 -17.75 -2.86
N GLU A 39 5.23 -18.72 -2.07
CA GLU A 39 6.45 -18.67 -1.28
C GLU A 39 7.70 -18.39 -2.13
N LYS A 40 7.87 -19.10 -3.24
CA LYS A 40 9.01 -18.90 -4.14
C LYS A 40 9.07 -17.46 -4.66
N LYS A 41 7.90 -16.88 -4.94
CA LYS A 41 7.79 -15.49 -5.41
C LYS A 41 8.11 -14.50 -4.30
N ALA A 42 7.60 -14.71 -3.09
CA ALA A 42 7.89 -13.85 -1.94
C ALA A 42 9.38 -13.83 -1.63
N ARG A 43 9.98 -15.02 -1.51
CA ARG A 43 11.40 -15.20 -1.23
C ARG A 43 12.28 -14.59 -2.31
N SER A 44 12.05 -14.91 -3.58
CA SER A 44 12.82 -14.36 -4.71
C SER A 44 12.74 -12.84 -4.77
N TYR A 45 11.55 -12.27 -4.51
CA TYR A 45 11.38 -10.81 -4.46
C TYR A 45 12.22 -10.20 -3.34
N ALA A 46 12.14 -10.76 -2.12
CA ALA A 46 12.90 -10.30 -0.97
C ALA A 46 14.42 -10.34 -1.21
N GLU A 47 14.91 -11.43 -1.75
CA GLU A 47 16.33 -11.61 -2.09
C GLU A 47 16.82 -10.56 -3.09
N ARG A 48 16.11 -10.37 -4.21
CA ARG A 48 16.48 -9.40 -5.28
C ARG A 48 16.45 -7.94 -4.81
N HIS A 49 15.52 -7.61 -3.92
CA HIS A 49 15.37 -6.25 -3.40
C HIS A 49 16.04 -6.02 -2.04
N LYS A 50 16.79 -7.02 -1.53
CA LYS A 50 17.51 -6.97 -0.25
C LYS A 50 16.57 -6.63 0.93
N ILE A 51 15.37 -7.19 0.91
CA ILE A 51 14.36 -7.06 1.96
C ILE A 51 14.55 -8.23 2.93
N SER A 52 14.64 -7.93 4.22
CA SER A 52 15.02 -8.92 5.24
C SER A 52 13.92 -9.92 5.59
N LYS A 53 12.66 -9.55 5.36
CA LYS A 53 11.50 -10.35 5.78
C LYS A 53 10.57 -10.64 4.61
N TRP A 54 10.09 -11.88 4.55
CA TRP A 54 9.05 -12.26 3.59
C TRP A 54 8.03 -13.19 4.25
N TYR A 55 6.79 -13.13 3.78
CA TYR A 55 5.65 -13.86 4.32
C TYR A 55 4.82 -14.48 3.20
N THR A 56 4.09 -15.54 3.52
CA THR A 56 3.09 -16.15 2.62
C THR A 56 1.66 -15.82 3.05
N ASP A 57 1.50 -15.39 4.28
CA ASP A 57 0.24 -14.92 4.86
C ASP A 57 0.26 -13.43 5.14
N ALA A 58 -0.84 -12.74 4.82
CA ALA A 58 -0.94 -11.31 4.98
C ALA A 58 -1.09 -10.89 6.45
N GLN A 59 -1.73 -11.72 7.27
CA GLN A 59 -1.88 -11.43 8.69
C GLN A 59 -0.54 -11.44 9.41
N GLU A 60 0.32 -12.41 9.09
CA GLU A 60 1.68 -12.48 9.67
C GLU A 60 2.49 -11.21 9.34
N LEU A 61 2.42 -10.72 8.09
CA LEU A 61 3.07 -9.46 7.72
C LEU A 61 2.45 -8.26 8.45
N ILE A 62 1.11 -8.23 8.56
CA ILE A 62 0.39 -7.14 9.23
C ILE A 62 0.71 -7.12 10.73
N ASP A 63 0.86 -8.29 11.37
CA ASP A 63 1.16 -8.39 12.80
C ASP A 63 2.63 -8.17 13.14
N ASP A 64 3.52 -8.13 12.14
CA ASP A 64 4.95 -7.84 12.37
C ASP A 64 5.11 -6.46 13.05
N PRO A 65 5.68 -6.40 14.28
CA PRO A 65 5.81 -5.16 15.03
C PRO A 65 6.78 -4.15 14.41
N ASP A 66 7.67 -4.61 13.54
CA ASP A 66 8.58 -3.70 12.83
C ASP A 66 7.91 -2.97 11.68
N VAL A 67 6.84 -3.54 11.10
CA VAL A 67 6.06 -2.92 10.02
C VAL A 67 5.11 -1.88 10.62
N ASN A 68 5.14 -0.65 10.14
CA ASN A 68 4.27 0.42 10.63
C ASN A 68 3.39 1.08 9.56
N ALA A 69 3.47 0.63 8.32
CA ALA A 69 2.60 1.03 7.22
C ALA A 69 2.47 -0.10 6.19
N ILE A 70 1.32 -0.25 5.57
CA ILE A 70 1.03 -1.32 4.61
C ILE A 70 0.81 -0.74 3.21
N TYR A 71 1.51 -1.28 2.22
CA TYR A 71 1.24 -1.04 0.81
C TYR A 71 0.58 -2.26 0.17
N ILE A 72 -0.56 -2.06 -0.48
CA ILE A 72 -1.34 -3.12 -1.11
C ILE A 72 -1.27 -2.96 -2.64
N ALA A 73 -0.66 -3.93 -3.30
CA ALA A 73 -0.47 -3.98 -4.75
C ALA A 73 -0.87 -5.35 -5.33
N THR A 74 -1.95 -5.89 -4.84
CA THR A 74 -2.61 -7.12 -5.31
C THR A 74 -3.68 -6.79 -6.37
N PRO A 75 -4.38 -7.78 -6.95
CA PRO A 75 -5.57 -7.52 -7.75
C PRO A 75 -6.68 -6.81 -6.94
N PRO A 76 -7.46 -5.91 -7.57
CA PRO A 76 -8.47 -5.09 -6.88
C PRO A 76 -9.49 -5.87 -6.05
N SER A 77 -9.78 -7.11 -6.43
CA SER A 77 -10.70 -8.01 -5.71
C SER A 77 -10.26 -8.35 -4.27
N SER A 78 -8.99 -8.16 -3.93
CA SER A 78 -8.45 -8.41 -2.58
C SER A 78 -8.09 -7.12 -1.81
N HIS A 79 -8.20 -5.96 -2.44
CA HIS A 79 -7.82 -4.69 -1.80
C HIS A 79 -8.61 -4.42 -0.52
N ALA A 80 -9.95 -4.59 -0.56
CA ALA A 80 -10.80 -4.35 0.60
C ALA A 80 -10.44 -5.25 1.79
N THR A 81 -10.21 -6.53 1.53
CA THR A 81 -9.84 -7.50 2.57
C THR A 81 -8.56 -7.05 3.28
N TYR A 82 -7.49 -6.82 2.54
CA TYR A 82 -6.20 -6.47 3.14
C TYR A 82 -6.18 -5.07 3.76
N ALA A 83 -6.87 -4.10 3.15
CA ALA A 83 -6.97 -2.75 3.70
C ALA A 83 -7.69 -2.75 5.06
N ILE A 84 -8.80 -3.46 5.16
CA ILE A 84 -9.58 -3.59 6.39
C ILE A 84 -8.77 -4.32 7.48
N MET A 85 -8.08 -5.41 7.14
CA MET A 85 -7.20 -6.13 8.07
C MET A 85 -6.12 -5.19 8.64
N ALA A 86 -5.41 -4.46 7.78
CA ALA A 86 -4.33 -3.57 8.19
C ALA A 86 -4.83 -2.40 9.08
N MET A 87 -5.94 -1.76 8.70
CA MET A 87 -6.52 -0.66 9.49
C MET A 87 -7.00 -1.13 10.87
N ARG A 88 -7.60 -2.33 10.97
CA ARG A 88 -7.98 -2.93 12.25
C ARG A 88 -6.80 -3.27 13.14
N ALA A 89 -5.65 -3.56 12.54
CA ALA A 89 -4.37 -3.74 13.24
C ALA A 89 -3.66 -2.38 13.55
N GLY A 90 -4.31 -1.25 13.31
CA GLY A 90 -3.77 0.07 13.61
C GLY A 90 -2.71 0.57 12.61
N LYS A 91 -2.60 -0.05 11.44
CA LYS A 91 -1.58 0.31 10.45
C LYS A 91 -2.18 1.11 9.30
N PRO A 92 -1.64 2.33 9.00
CA PRO A 92 -2.04 3.10 7.84
C PRO A 92 -1.78 2.34 6.54
N VAL A 93 -2.66 2.58 5.57
CA VAL A 93 -2.69 1.81 4.32
C VAL A 93 -2.52 2.70 3.11
N TYR A 94 -1.71 2.26 2.16
CA TYR A 94 -1.61 2.82 0.82
C TYR A 94 -1.99 1.74 -0.20
N VAL A 95 -3.09 1.94 -0.92
CA VAL A 95 -3.69 0.94 -1.82
C VAL A 95 -3.50 1.35 -3.27
N GLU A 96 -3.09 0.40 -4.13
CA GLU A 96 -3.08 0.63 -5.57
C GLU A 96 -4.48 0.93 -6.11
N LYS A 97 -4.48 1.67 -7.19
CA LYS A 97 -5.72 2.00 -7.91
C LYS A 97 -6.22 0.76 -8.71
N PRO A 98 -7.54 0.59 -8.86
CA PRO A 98 -8.61 1.31 -8.15
C PRO A 98 -8.65 0.90 -6.66
N LEU A 99 -9.30 1.72 -5.82
CA LEU A 99 -9.37 1.45 -4.36
C LEU A 99 -9.90 0.05 -4.05
N ALA A 100 -10.92 -0.40 -4.77
CA ALA A 100 -11.47 -1.75 -4.67
C ALA A 100 -12.12 -2.18 -6.00
N ALA A 101 -12.62 -3.41 -6.05
CA ALA A 101 -13.24 -3.97 -7.24
C ALA A 101 -14.65 -3.40 -7.54
N ASN A 102 -15.34 -2.89 -6.51
CA ASN A 102 -16.71 -2.38 -6.60
C ASN A 102 -16.96 -1.26 -5.58
N TYR A 103 -18.11 -0.60 -5.71
CA TYR A 103 -18.51 0.51 -4.84
C TYR A 103 -18.70 0.10 -3.39
N ASP A 104 -19.35 -1.03 -3.13
CA ASP A 104 -19.64 -1.49 -1.76
C ASP A 104 -18.37 -1.75 -0.97
N ASP A 105 -17.36 -2.31 -1.61
CA ASP A 105 -16.05 -2.50 -1.00
C ASP A 105 -15.35 -1.17 -0.70
N CYS A 106 -15.49 -0.16 -1.57
CA CYS A 106 -15.00 1.19 -1.28
C CYS A 106 -15.68 1.80 -0.04
N VAL A 107 -17.00 1.65 0.06
CA VAL A 107 -17.78 2.11 1.23
C VAL A 107 -17.32 1.40 2.51
N ARG A 108 -17.08 0.08 2.44
CA ARG A 108 -16.59 -0.70 3.58
C ARG A 108 -15.21 -0.23 4.05
N ILE A 109 -14.28 0.03 3.12
CA ILE A 109 -12.95 0.56 3.43
C ILE A 109 -13.08 1.90 4.15
N ASN A 110 -13.85 2.84 3.60
CA ASN A 110 -14.03 4.16 4.19
C ASN A 110 -14.64 4.08 5.59
N ARG A 111 -15.68 3.26 5.78
CA ARG A 111 -16.29 3.03 7.10
C ARG A 111 -15.28 2.53 8.13
N VAL A 112 -14.43 1.58 7.77
CA VAL A 112 -13.41 1.06 8.68
C VAL A 112 -12.35 2.12 8.98
N SER A 113 -11.93 2.90 7.99
CA SER A 113 -11.01 4.02 8.21
C SER A 113 -11.58 5.04 9.21
N GLU A 114 -12.85 5.40 9.08
CA GLU A 114 -13.55 6.30 10.03
C GLU A 114 -13.67 5.68 11.43
N GLN A 115 -14.05 4.40 11.53
CA GLN A 115 -14.21 3.69 12.81
C GLN A 115 -12.90 3.52 13.57
N THR A 116 -11.81 3.26 12.88
CA THR A 116 -10.50 3.02 13.49
C THR A 116 -9.68 4.30 13.66
N GLY A 117 -10.01 5.36 12.96
CA GLY A 117 -9.19 6.56 12.84
C GLY A 117 -7.89 6.34 12.04
N ILE A 118 -7.73 5.17 11.43
CA ILE A 118 -6.53 4.83 10.65
C ILE A 118 -6.71 5.24 9.18
N PRO A 119 -5.79 6.03 8.62
CA PRO A 119 -5.95 6.54 7.26
C PRO A 119 -5.71 5.46 6.20
N CYS A 120 -6.52 5.52 5.14
CA CYS A 120 -6.34 4.76 3.92
C CYS A 120 -6.13 5.72 2.74
N PHE A 121 -5.00 5.59 2.05
CA PHE A 121 -4.64 6.39 0.88
C PHE A 121 -4.72 5.53 -0.38
N VAL A 122 -5.13 6.14 -1.50
CA VAL A 122 -5.18 5.49 -2.82
C VAL A 122 -4.09 6.04 -3.72
N ALA A 123 -3.40 5.17 -4.43
CA ALA A 123 -2.27 5.50 -5.31
C ALA A 123 -2.69 6.22 -6.60
N TYR A 124 -3.45 7.30 -6.49
CA TYR A 124 -3.80 8.20 -7.60
C TYR A 124 -2.68 9.21 -7.84
N TYR A 125 -1.49 8.75 -8.18
CA TYR A 125 -0.27 9.57 -8.32
C TYR A 125 -0.43 10.73 -9.30
N ARG A 126 -1.23 10.60 -10.36
CA ARG A 126 -1.50 11.67 -11.34
C ARG A 126 -2.07 12.92 -10.71
N ARG A 127 -2.81 12.80 -9.61
CA ARG A 127 -3.40 13.93 -8.87
C ARG A 127 -2.35 14.97 -8.45
N TYR A 128 -1.11 14.54 -8.24
CA TYR A 128 0.00 15.37 -7.77
C TYR A 128 0.93 15.85 -8.89
N LEU A 129 0.75 15.39 -10.13
CA LEU A 129 1.53 15.85 -11.26
C LEU A 129 1.30 17.34 -11.54
N PRO A 130 2.32 18.13 -11.91
CA PRO A 130 2.22 19.57 -12.13
C PRO A 130 1.10 19.97 -13.08
N TYR A 131 0.92 19.23 -14.16
CA TYR A 131 -0.15 19.49 -15.14
C TYR A 131 -1.55 19.34 -14.54
N PHE A 132 -1.80 18.30 -13.75
CA PHE A 132 -3.08 18.11 -13.09
C PHE A 132 -3.35 19.18 -12.03
N LYS A 133 -2.32 19.60 -11.28
CA LYS A 133 -2.42 20.73 -10.33
C LYS A 133 -2.78 22.04 -11.07
N ARG A 134 -2.18 22.30 -12.24
CA ARG A 134 -2.51 23.48 -13.07
C ARG A 134 -3.95 23.46 -13.56
N VAL A 135 -4.42 22.32 -14.08
CA VAL A 135 -5.82 22.16 -14.52
C VAL A 135 -6.78 22.40 -13.36
N LYS A 136 -6.53 21.78 -12.21
CA LYS A 136 -7.35 21.96 -11.00
C LYS A 136 -7.42 23.42 -10.57
N ALA A 137 -6.28 24.11 -10.52
CA ALA A 137 -6.24 25.54 -10.17
C ALA A 137 -7.07 26.41 -11.12
N LYS A 138 -7.00 26.16 -12.44
CA LYS A 138 -7.80 26.90 -13.42
C LYS A 138 -9.31 26.62 -13.33
N LEU A 139 -9.72 25.40 -12.92
CA LEU A 139 -11.14 25.04 -12.79
C LEU A 139 -11.77 25.59 -11.50
N LEU A 140 -10.97 25.88 -10.48
CA LEU A 140 -11.45 26.40 -9.19
C LEU A 140 -11.47 27.94 -9.14
N VAL A 141 -10.97 28.63 -10.16
CA VAL A 141 -11.06 30.09 -10.34
C VAL A 141 -12.34 30.37 -11.16
N ARG A 142 -13.50 30.13 -10.56
CA ARG A 142 -14.81 30.63 -11.04
C ARG A 142 -15.56 31.25 -9.89
#